data_15f27e200bf049c735df9d989e0417bf
#
_entry.id   15f27e200bf049c735df9d989e0417bf
#
_cell.length_a   1.000
_cell.length_b   1.000
_cell.length_c   1.000
_cell.angle_alpha   90.00
_cell.angle_beta   90.00
_cell.angle_gamma   90.00
#
_symmetry.space_group_name_H-M   'P 1'
#
loop_
_entity.id
_entity.type
_entity.pdbx_description
1 polymer ?
#
loop_
_entity_poly.entity_id
_entity_poly.type
_entity_poly.pdbx_seq_one_letter_code
_entity_poly.pdbx_strand_id
1 'polypeptide(L)'
;MKRRSAVADDDDDDPLDFEEEDALLNATPRVASKRRKAIGLDDLLSEVYKEKNKLMGCNPARSNAPKGYNSDEDDKKTQENEITFCKFVDDCEKQASSEDEVPEWGQKVFGLQKSPTSLGRTGLENCQLLQSFTENSLAQILGVNAEQGETFLKGLLMNGWLSKLAFRSGLVEESIARWSFHTMLYSLNEELQVSACDFWCCILQSRDEANQPLVRLGWYPNYSALKDALLNYGYLFDTTSNCSSTSEASSADSECDGPPANILSWIRVLSACFQLRNGRTIFSTSEAEDFLIIVICLFLDRKLVGITSILSECLQSIIGSFSDSQWDESCVKVAESIAHRVPKDLNCLRIVECISGLDNRNKHLRSQLALQMLRISFDRKVTNAKEALEMLKLVNVKNKDCNFFKLYIYLVLVENLLLFDHPFEEKSLIIDLWSKYLRNCSTQITSTDLRSYASKVRNKASYLLQNMILKNCG
;
A
#
# COMPACT_ATOMS: atom_id res chain seq x y z
N MET A 1 -45.20 -47.47 -7.09
CA MET A 1 -46.14 -46.53 -7.73
C MET A 1 -45.36 -45.26 -8.03
N LYS A 2 -45.00 -45.03 -9.30
CA LYS A 2 -45.40 -43.98 -10.25
C LYS A 2 -45.11 -42.55 -9.72
N ARG A 3 -44.38 -41.61 -10.36
CA ARG A 3 -43.91 -41.33 -11.75
C ARG A 3 -42.95 -40.15 -11.62
N ARG A 4 -41.76 -40.10 -12.23
CA ARG A 4 -41.40 -39.43 -13.51
C ARG A 4 -42.00 -38.04 -13.72
N SER A 5 -41.15 -36.98 -13.83
CA SER A 5 -40.60 -36.37 -15.07
C SER A 5 -40.02 -35.02 -14.68
N ALA A 6 -38.98 -34.59 -15.16
CA ALA A 6 -38.32 -34.21 -16.41
C ALA A 6 -37.84 -32.74 -16.28
N VAL A 7 -36.59 -32.57 -16.42
CA VAL A 7 -35.75 -31.62 -17.19
C VAL A 7 -36.47 -30.41 -17.81
N ALA A 8 -35.99 -29.24 -17.51
CA ALA A 8 -35.75 -28.16 -18.47
C ALA A 8 -34.64 -27.22 -17.93
N ASP A 9 -33.56 -27.17 -18.68
CA ASP A 9 -32.58 -26.06 -18.70
C ASP A 9 -33.32 -24.81 -19.17
N ASP A 10 -33.04 -23.67 -18.52
CA ASP A 10 -33.15 -22.36 -19.15
C ASP A 10 -32.07 -21.46 -18.52
N ASP A 11 -31.04 -21.24 -19.30
CA ASP A 11 -30.09 -20.14 -19.17
C ASP A 11 -30.84 -18.82 -19.48
N ASP A 12 -31.01 -17.95 -18.49
CA ASP A 12 -31.34 -16.55 -18.68
C ASP A 12 -30.39 -15.68 -17.89
N ASP A 13 -29.32 -15.25 -18.59
CA ASP A 13 -28.48 -14.12 -18.22
C ASP A 13 -29.28 -12.81 -18.45
N ASP A 14 -30.03 -12.36 -17.44
CA ASP A 14 -30.57 -11.00 -17.40
C ASP A 14 -29.69 -10.12 -16.49
N PRO A 15 -29.27 -8.93 -16.97
CA PRO A 15 -28.46 -8.01 -16.18
C PRO A 15 -29.28 -7.39 -15.05
N LEU A 16 -28.68 -7.40 -13.84
CA LEU A 16 -29.22 -6.82 -12.61
C LEU A 16 -29.59 -5.32 -12.81
N ASP A 17 -30.88 -5.06 -12.75
CA ASP A 17 -31.45 -3.71 -12.72
C ASP A 17 -31.40 -3.16 -11.29
N PHE A 18 -30.64 -2.06 -11.10
CA PHE A 18 -30.46 -1.37 -9.80
C PHE A 18 -31.34 -0.11 -9.71
N GLU A 19 -32.62 -0.21 -10.01
CA GLU A 19 -33.57 0.88 -9.73
C GLU A 19 -34.85 0.33 -9.11
N GLU A 20 -34.85 0.09 -7.77
CA GLU A 20 -36.07 0.17 -6.96
C GLU A 20 -35.74 0.14 -5.46
N GLU A 21 -35.49 1.35 -4.88
CA GLU A 21 -35.88 1.65 -3.49
C GLU A 21 -35.86 3.16 -3.28
N ASP A 22 -37.00 3.81 -3.56
CA ASP A 22 -37.46 5.03 -2.86
C ASP A 22 -38.89 5.37 -3.27
N ALA A 23 -39.82 4.62 -2.73
CA ALA A 23 -41.23 4.98 -2.78
C ALA A 23 -41.84 4.85 -1.38
N LEU A 24 -41.63 5.87 -0.55
CA LEU A 24 -42.55 6.22 0.54
C LEU A 24 -42.09 7.53 1.17
N LEU A 25 -42.63 8.68 0.70
CA LEU A 25 -43.09 9.79 1.53
C LEU A 25 -43.48 11.01 0.67
N ASN A 26 -44.75 11.37 0.80
CA ASN A 26 -45.37 12.69 0.54
C ASN A 26 -45.95 12.99 -0.85
N ALA A 27 -47.25 12.81 -0.85
CA ALA A 27 -48.20 13.41 -1.81
C ALA A 27 -48.37 14.93 -1.60
N THR A 28 -48.15 15.74 -2.65
CA THR A 28 -48.87 16.98 -2.94
C THR A 28 -48.73 17.34 -4.44
N PRO A 29 -49.61 18.23 -5.03
CA PRO A 29 -50.21 17.94 -6.32
C PRO A 29 -49.46 18.50 -7.54
N ARG A 30 -49.75 17.88 -8.65
CA ARG A 30 -49.23 18.06 -10.00
C ARG A 30 -49.38 19.48 -10.56
N VAL A 31 -48.21 20.01 -10.98
CA VAL A 31 -48.15 20.97 -12.09
C VAL A 31 -47.37 20.32 -13.22
N ALA A 32 -47.99 20.23 -14.39
CA ALA A 32 -47.41 19.60 -15.57
C ALA A 32 -46.23 20.41 -16.11
N SER A 33 -45.01 19.93 -15.91
CA SER A 33 -43.81 20.43 -16.58
C SER A 33 -43.37 19.43 -17.65
N LYS A 34 -43.17 19.92 -18.87
CA LYS A 34 -42.70 19.18 -20.03
C LYS A 34 -41.37 18.51 -19.70
N ARG A 35 -41.36 17.18 -19.71
CA ARG A 35 -40.11 16.36 -19.62
C ARG A 35 -39.16 16.78 -20.75
N ARG A 36 -38.03 17.36 -20.40
CA ARG A 36 -36.87 17.48 -21.29
C ARG A 36 -36.32 16.04 -21.50
N LYS A 37 -36.26 15.62 -22.76
CA LYS A 37 -35.58 14.35 -23.13
C LYS A 37 -34.13 14.42 -22.64
N ALA A 38 -33.68 13.41 -21.97
CA ALA A 38 -32.26 13.23 -21.69
C ALA A 38 -31.52 13.08 -23.04
N ILE A 39 -30.54 13.93 -23.25
CA ILE A 39 -29.70 13.89 -24.47
C ILE A 39 -28.71 12.73 -24.26
N GLY A 40 -28.87 11.67 -25.05
CA GLY A 40 -27.96 10.52 -25.03
C GLY A 40 -26.63 10.83 -25.73
N LEU A 41 -25.61 10.02 -25.47
CA LEU A 41 -24.30 10.12 -26.12
C LEU A 41 -24.42 10.04 -27.66
N ASP A 42 -25.35 9.20 -28.16
CA ASP A 42 -25.64 9.04 -29.58
C ASP A 42 -26.25 10.31 -30.20
N ASP A 43 -27.04 11.08 -29.45
CA ASP A 43 -27.60 12.35 -29.89
C ASP A 43 -26.49 13.40 -30.05
N LEU A 44 -25.53 13.46 -29.11
CA LEU A 44 -24.36 14.33 -29.17
C LEU A 44 -23.44 13.96 -30.33
N LEU A 45 -23.16 12.67 -30.54
CA LEU A 45 -22.37 12.19 -31.67
C LEU A 45 -23.02 12.48 -33.01
N SER A 46 -24.36 12.32 -33.11
CA SER A 46 -25.09 12.65 -34.34
C SER A 46 -25.09 14.16 -34.65
N GLU A 47 -25.07 15.00 -33.63
CA GLU A 47 -24.95 16.45 -33.78
C GLU A 47 -23.57 16.87 -34.25
N VAL A 48 -22.50 16.29 -33.70
CA VAL A 48 -21.11 16.49 -34.15
C VAL A 48 -20.91 16.02 -35.59
N TYR A 49 -21.48 14.86 -35.99
CA TYR A 49 -21.42 14.39 -37.36
C TYR A 49 -22.25 15.28 -38.33
N LYS A 50 -23.36 15.84 -37.91
CA LYS A 50 -24.14 16.81 -38.72
C LYS A 50 -23.40 18.12 -38.91
N GLU A 51 -22.71 18.62 -37.88
CA GLU A 51 -21.86 19.81 -38.03
C GLU A 51 -20.66 19.55 -38.93
N LYS A 52 -19.99 18.42 -38.77
CA LYS A 52 -18.88 18.01 -39.64
C LYS A 52 -19.30 17.87 -41.11
N ASN A 53 -20.47 17.33 -41.37
CA ASN A 53 -21.02 17.22 -42.71
C ASN A 53 -21.50 18.56 -43.27
N LYS A 54 -21.94 19.51 -42.45
CA LYS A 54 -22.21 20.90 -42.90
C LYS A 54 -20.93 21.63 -43.30
N LEU A 55 -19.84 21.41 -42.59
CA LEU A 55 -18.53 21.98 -42.92
C LEU A 55 -17.90 21.36 -44.15
N MET A 56 -18.17 20.07 -44.47
CA MET A 56 -17.71 19.40 -45.69
C MET A 56 -18.63 19.57 -46.90
N GLY A 57 -19.83 20.15 -46.74
CA GLY A 57 -20.87 20.22 -47.75
C GLY A 57 -20.88 21.48 -48.62
N CYS A 58 -19.86 22.32 -48.61
CA CYS A 58 -19.76 23.48 -49.53
C CYS A 58 -18.99 23.11 -50.78
N ASN A 59 -19.67 22.44 -51.72
CA ASN A 59 -19.24 22.40 -53.13
C ASN A 59 -19.92 23.49 -53.96
N PRO A 60 -19.20 24.25 -54.78
CA PRO A 60 -19.74 25.37 -55.51
C PRO A 60 -20.31 24.93 -56.89
N ALA A 61 -21.60 25.11 -57.10
CA ALA A 61 -22.12 25.11 -58.47
C ALA A 61 -23.26 26.17 -58.63
N ARG A 62 -22.91 27.18 -59.39
CA ARG A 62 -23.70 28.03 -60.31
C ARG A 62 -24.58 29.15 -59.80
N SER A 63 -24.07 30.32 -60.10
CA SER A 63 -24.56 31.36 -61.04
C SER A 63 -25.43 32.48 -60.52
N ASN A 64 -24.90 33.63 -60.91
CA ASN A 64 -25.50 34.96 -61.15
C ASN A 64 -25.42 36.02 -60.05
N ALA A 65 -24.54 36.93 -60.39
CA ALA A 65 -24.15 38.20 -59.82
C ALA A 65 -25.35 39.19 -59.56
N PRO A 66 -25.13 40.38 -58.98
CA PRO A 66 -23.92 41.01 -58.41
C PRO A 66 -24.16 41.74 -57.07
N LYS A 67 -23.16 42.00 -56.30
CA LYS A 67 -22.74 43.25 -55.67
C LYS A 67 -21.80 42.98 -54.51
N GLY A 68 -20.67 43.61 -54.60
CA GLY A 68 -19.53 43.52 -53.73
C GLY A 68 -19.80 43.74 -52.25
N TYR A 69 -19.15 42.91 -51.49
CA TYR A 69 -18.68 43.17 -50.15
C TYR A 69 -17.35 42.40 -49.99
N ASN A 70 -16.35 43.06 -49.43
CA ASN A 70 -15.00 42.59 -49.25
C ASN A 70 -14.96 41.26 -48.49
N SER A 71 -14.58 40.18 -49.22
CA SER A 71 -14.47 38.82 -48.71
C SER A 71 -13.10 38.49 -48.14
N ASP A 72 -12.16 39.45 -48.20
CA ASP A 72 -10.74 39.15 -47.86
C ASP A 72 -10.40 39.25 -46.36
N GLU A 73 -11.32 39.77 -45.52
CA GLU A 73 -11.08 39.85 -44.05
C GLU A 73 -11.59 38.62 -43.29
N ASP A 74 -12.63 37.95 -43.76
CA ASP A 74 -13.17 36.77 -43.09
C ASP A 74 -12.33 35.50 -43.34
N ASP A 75 -11.77 35.39 -44.56
CA ASP A 75 -10.84 34.29 -44.86
C ASP A 75 -9.50 34.39 -44.09
N LYS A 76 -9.01 35.60 -43.82
CA LYS A 76 -7.81 35.80 -42.99
C LYS A 76 -8.08 35.45 -41.51
N LYS A 77 -9.24 35.78 -40.94
CA LYS A 77 -9.60 35.40 -39.59
C LYS A 77 -9.79 33.92 -39.39
N THR A 78 -10.35 33.24 -40.40
CA THR A 78 -10.53 31.77 -40.39
C THR A 78 -9.18 31.06 -40.44
N GLN A 79 -8.27 31.55 -41.27
CA GLN A 79 -6.92 31.01 -41.41
C GLN A 79 -6.04 31.28 -40.18
N GLU A 80 -6.15 32.46 -39.53
CA GLU A 80 -5.49 32.75 -38.27
C GLU A 80 -6.00 31.90 -37.13
N ASN A 81 -7.31 31.63 -37.08
CA ASN A 81 -7.92 30.73 -36.08
C ASN A 81 -7.48 29.28 -36.29
N GLU A 82 -7.37 28.82 -37.54
CA GLU A 82 -6.90 27.48 -37.88
C GLU A 82 -5.43 27.28 -37.51
N ILE A 83 -4.58 28.26 -37.82
CA ILE A 83 -3.16 28.27 -37.44
C ILE A 83 -3.01 28.30 -35.91
N THR A 84 -3.87 29.04 -35.21
CA THR A 84 -3.87 29.09 -33.74
C THR A 84 -4.32 27.77 -33.13
N PHE A 85 -5.31 27.14 -33.71
CA PHE A 85 -5.80 25.82 -33.31
C PHE A 85 -4.75 24.71 -33.57
N CYS A 86 -4.12 24.73 -34.74
CA CYS A 86 -3.01 23.78 -35.05
C CYS A 86 -1.83 23.96 -34.09
N LYS A 87 -1.45 25.19 -33.77
CA LYS A 87 -0.42 25.47 -32.75
C LYS A 87 -0.83 24.95 -31.35
N PHE A 88 -2.09 25.12 -31.00
CA PHE A 88 -2.63 24.60 -29.73
C PHE A 88 -2.60 23.07 -29.68
N VAL A 89 -2.99 22.41 -30.78
CA VAL A 89 -2.91 20.93 -30.91
C VAL A 89 -1.45 20.46 -30.85
N ASP A 90 -0.54 21.11 -31.60
CA ASP A 90 0.89 20.81 -31.55
C ASP A 90 1.50 21.03 -30.16
N ASP A 91 1.08 22.06 -29.43
CA ASP A 91 1.52 22.30 -28.06
C ASP A 91 0.93 21.28 -27.09
N CYS A 92 -0.30 20.83 -27.30
CA CYS A 92 -0.90 19.72 -26.56
C CYS A 92 -0.18 18.39 -26.84
N GLU A 93 0.14 18.09 -28.09
CA GLU A 93 0.90 16.88 -28.47
C GLU A 93 2.34 16.91 -27.94
N LYS A 94 3.01 18.06 -27.96
CA LYS A 94 4.32 18.24 -27.36
C LYS A 94 4.28 18.11 -25.85
N GLN A 95 3.22 18.61 -25.19
CA GLN A 95 3.03 18.42 -23.74
C GLN A 95 2.67 16.97 -23.39
N ALA A 96 1.87 16.31 -24.21
CA ALA A 96 1.55 14.88 -24.03
C ALA A 96 2.73 13.96 -24.33
N SER A 97 3.62 14.32 -25.28
CA SER A 97 4.84 13.58 -25.62
C SER A 97 6.03 13.90 -24.68
N SER A 98 5.98 15.01 -23.96
CA SER A 98 6.93 15.36 -22.90
C SER A 98 6.43 14.91 -21.51
N GLU A 99 5.48 13.96 -21.44
CA GLU A 99 5.23 13.27 -20.18
C GLU A 99 6.53 12.57 -19.80
N ASP A 100 7.34 13.26 -18.97
CA ASP A 100 8.29 12.59 -18.10
C ASP A 100 7.50 11.44 -17.49
N GLU A 101 7.85 10.20 -17.81
CA GLU A 101 7.24 9.01 -17.24
C GLU A 101 7.26 9.22 -15.73
N VAL A 102 6.09 9.52 -15.16
CA VAL A 102 5.98 9.70 -13.72
C VAL A 102 6.37 8.37 -13.12
N PRO A 103 7.47 8.31 -12.36
CA PRO A 103 7.95 7.05 -11.86
C PRO A 103 6.82 6.39 -11.07
N GLU A 104 6.47 5.18 -11.46
CA GLU A 104 5.50 4.40 -10.73
C GLU A 104 6.03 4.17 -9.31
N TRP A 105 5.12 4.05 -8.33
CA TRP A 105 5.54 3.64 -7.00
C TRP A 105 6.06 2.20 -7.04
N GLY A 106 6.87 1.84 -6.11
CA GLY A 106 7.46 0.52 -5.95
C GLY A 106 8.98 0.61 -5.93
N GLN A 107 9.54 -0.14 -5.00
CA GLN A 107 10.98 -0.27 -4.82
C GLN A 107 11.30 -1.74 -4.70
N LYS A 108 12.39 -2.16 -5.32
CA LYS A 108 12.90 -3.51 -5.13
C LYS A 108 13.40 -3.64 -3.69
N VAL A 109 12.74 -4.48 -2.90
CA VAL A 109 13.06 -4.71 -1.49
C VAL A 109 13.90 -5.99 -1.31
N PHE A 110 13.76 -6.94 -2.22
CA PHE A 110 14.50 -8.20 -2.20
C PHE A 110 15.42 -8.31 -3.42
N GLY A 111 16.65 -8.75 -3.18
CA GLY A 111 17.63 -9.15 -4.18
C GLY A 111 17.71 -10.68 -4.30
N LEU A 112 18.91 -11.16 -4.63
CA LEU A 112 19.15 -12.60 -4.77
C LEU A 112 19.01 -13.32 -3.43
N GLN A 113 18.21 -14.39 -3.42
CA GLN A 113 18.06 -15.27 -2.28
C GLN A 113 19.34 -16.11 -2.08
N LYS A 114 19.72 -16.29 -0.82
CA LYS A 114 20.87 -17.13 -0.44
C LYS A 114 20.37 -18.48 0.06
N SER A 115 21.08 -19.53 -0.27
CA SER A 115 20.79 -20.83 0.32
C SER A 115 20.99 -20.77 1.84
N PRO A 116 19.99 -21.19 2.63
CA PRO A 116 20.11 -21.19 4.07
C PRO A 116 21.23 -22.15 4.50
N THR A 117 21.98 -21.79 5.52
CA THR A 117 22.88 -22.72 6.20
C THR A 117 22.05 -23.90 6.71
N SER A 118 22.33 -25.09 6.22
CA SER A 118 21.63 -26.28 6.70
C SER A 118 21.80 -26.36 8.21
N LEU A 119 20.67 -26.37 8.94
CA LEU A 119 20.73 -26.86 10.32
C LEU A 119 21.27 -28.28 10.26
N GLY A 120 22.48 -28.43 10.75
CA GLY A 120 23.07 -29.80 10.89
C GLY A 120 22.03 -30.66 11.63
N ARG A 121 21.97 -31.93 11.30
CA ARG A 121 21.10 -32.95 11.91
C ARG A 121 21.17 -33.01 13.45
N THR A 122 22.16 -32.33 14.04
CA THR A 122 22.45 -32.26 15.48
C THR A 122 21.35 -31.64 16.35
N GLY A 123 20.39 -30.92 15.77
CA GLY A 123 19.34 -30.28 16.57
C GLY A 123 18.27 -31.23 17.15
N LEU A 124 18.04 -32.40 16.52
CA LEU A 124 17.00 -33.35 16.94
C LEU A 124 17.54 -34.55 17.74
N GLU A 125 18.85 -34.72 17.84
CA GLU A 125 19.47 -35.86 18.55
C GLU A 125 19.10 -35.93 20.03
N ASN A 126 18.83 -34.74 20.63
CA ASN A 126 18.45 -34.65 22.06
C ASN A 126 16.93 -34.48 22.26
N CYS A 127 16.11 -34.70 21.22
CA CYS A 127 14.68 -34.61 21.30
C CYS A 127 14.08 -35.77 22.12
N GLN A 128 13.54 -35.46 23.31
CA GLN A 128 12.95 -36.49 24.19
C GLN A 128 11.71 -37.15 23.56
N LEU A 129 10.93 -36.40 22.77
CA LEU A 129 9.80 -36.97 22.04
C LEU A 129 10.26 -38.03 21.02
N LEU A 130 11.35 -37.75 20.29
CA LEU A 130 11.91 -38.74 19.34
C LEU A 130 12.55 -39.91 20.05
N GLN A 131 13.28 -39.68 21.14
CA GLN A 131 13.89 -40.74 21.94
C GLN A 131 12.82 -41.68 22.48
N SER A 132 11.77 -41.14 23.11
CA SER A 132 10.65 -41.94 23.62
C SER A 132 9.91 -42.71 22.53
N PHE A 133 9.86 -42.16 21.30
CA PHE A 133 9.30 -42.85 20.15
C PHE A 133 10.20 -43.99 19.65
N THR A 134 11.51 -43.77 19.54
CA THR A 134 12.46 -44.78 19.07
C THR A 134 12.69 -45.89 20.10
N GLU A 135 12.55 -45.59 21.39
CA GLU A 135 12.67 -46.58 22.48
C GLU A 135 11.40 -47.43 22.64
N ASN A 136 10.30 -47.05 21.97
CA ASN A 136 9.06 -47.83 22.00
C ASN A 136 9.28 -49.17 21.30
N SER A 137 8.85 -50.28 21.94
CA SER A 137 8.98 -51.63 21.44
C SER A 137 8.42 -51.84 20.03
N LEU A 138 7.35 -51.14 19.68
CA LEU A 138 6.75 -51.16 18.33
C LEU A 138 7.64 -50.47 17.30
N ALA A 139 8.26 -49.35 17.65
CA ALA A 139 9.17 -48.62 16.77
C ALA A 139 10.46 -49.43 16.50
N GLN A 140 10.96 -50.13 17.52
CA GLN A 140 12.11 -51.07 17.38
C GLN A 140 11.79 -52.25 16.47
N ILE A 141 10.58 -52.82 16.57
CA ILE A 141 10.12 -53.89 15.68
C ILE A 141 10.00 -53.42 14.23
N LEU A 142 9.58 -52.17 14.03
CA LEU A 142 9.45 -51.51 12.72
C LEU A 142 10.78 -51.00 12.14
N GLY A 143 11.90 -51.13 12.89
CA GLY A 143 13.23 -50.70 12.46
C GLY A 143 13.32 -49.18 12.25
N VAL A 144 12.58 -48.39 13.02
CA VAL A 144 12.55 -46.93 12.92
C VAL A 144 13.90 -46.35 13.36
N ASN A 145 14.60 -45.72 12.43
CA ASN A 145 15.86 -45.02 12.68
C ASN A 145 15.68 -43.53 12.83
N ALA A 146 16.75 -42.78 13.15
CA ALA A 146 16.71 -41.32 13.35
C ALA A 146 16.22 -40.55 12.12
N GLU A 147 16.43 -41.04 10.89
CA GLU A 147 15.91 -40.39 9.66
C GLU A 147 14.40 -40.52 9.53
N GLN A 148 13.88 -41.65 9.96
CA GLN A 148 12.43 -41.87 10.04
C GLN A 148 11.80 -41.03 11.15
N GLY A 149 12.54 -40.70 12.21
CA GLY A 149 12.13 -39.81 13.27
C GLY A 149 11.84 -38.40 12.78
N GLU A 150 12.64 -37.83 11.89
CA GLU A 150 12.36 -36.52 11.28
C GLU A 150 11.11 -36.58 10.39
N THR A 151 10.94 -37.65 9.61
CA THR A 151 9.75 -37.87 8.80
C THR A 151 8.50 -38.00 9.67
N PHE A 152 8.60 -38.65 10.82
CA PHE A 152 7.54 -38.75 11.80
C PHE A 152 7.15 -37.38 12.38
N LEU A 153 8.15 -36.54 12.78
CA LEU A 153 7.87 -35.15 13.24
C LEU A 153 7.23 -34.30 12.17
N LYS A 154 7.66 -34.42 10.90
CA LYS A 154 7.01 -33.75 9.77
C LYS A 154 5.53 -34.17 9.66
N GLY A 155 5.26 -35.46 9.79
CA GLY A 155 3.90 -35.99 9.79
C GLY A 155 3.05 -35.47 10.97
N LEU A 156 3.62 -35.39 12.17
CA LEU A 156 2.93 -34.80 13.34
C LEU A 156 2.62 -33.33 13.14
N LEU A 157 3.55 -32.58 12.55
CA LEU A 157 3.38 -31.15 12.29
C LEU A 157 2.30 -30.91 11.24
N MET A 158 2.37 -31.57 10.08
CA MET A 158 1.43 -31.41 8.97
C MET A 158 -0.01 -31.81 9.35
N ASN A 159 -0.18 -32.81 10.19
CA ASN A 159 -1.49 -33.26 10.66
C ASN A 159 -1.99 -32.53 11.93
N GLY A 160 -1.29 -31.51 12.42
CA GLY A 160 -1.64 -30.73 13.60
C GLY A 160 -1.53 -31.48 14.94
N TRP A 161 -0.95 -32.70 14.94
CA TRP A 161 -0.75 -33.46 16.16
C TRP A 161 0.31 -32.86 17.07
N LEU A 162 1.31 -32.21 16.50
CA LEU A 162 2.37 -31.57 17.28
C LEU A 162 1.79 -30.46 18.17
N SER A 163 0.84 -29.66 17.68
CA SER A 163 0.11 -28.65 18.45
C SER A 163 -0.70 -29.30 19.58
N LYS A 164 -1.43 -30.37 19.28
CA LYS A 164 -2.21 -31.11 20.31
C LYS A 164 -1.32 -31.69 21.41
N LEU A 165 -0.18 -32.23 21.05
CA LEU A 165 0.81 -32.73 22.02
C LEU A 165 1.36 -31.60 22.89
N ALA A 166 1.70 -30.45 22.28
CA ALA A 166 2.18 -29.28 23.00
C ALA A 166 1.15 -28.77 24.02
N PHE A 167 -0.12 -28.68 23.64
CA PHE A 167 -1.21 -28.29 24.55
C PHE A 167 -1.43 -29.32 25.67
N ARG A 168 -1.31 -30.60 25.37
CA ARG A 168 -1.49 -31.65 26.37
C ARG A 168 -0.34 -31.70 27.37
N SER A 169 0.91 -31.51 26.90
CA SER A 169 2.11 -31.54 27.77
C SER A 169 2.33 -30.20 28.50
N GLY A 170 1.77 -29.10 27.95
CA GLY A 170 2.03 -27.75 28.44
C GLY A 170 3.45 -27.25 28.15
N LEU A 171 4.22 -27.97 27.33
CA LEU A 171 5.65 -27.67 27.04
C LEU A 171 5.99 -28.02 25.60
N VAL A 172 6.80 -27.17 24.96
CA VAL A 172 7.52 -27.49 23.72
C VAL A 172 9.01 -27.49 24.02
N GLU A 173 9.66 -28.61 23.74
CA GLU A 173 11.11 -28.76 23.89
C GLU A 173 11.88 -27.81 22.98
N GLU A 174 13.05 -27.38 23.41
CA GLU A 174 13.92 -26.47 22.64
C GLU A 174 14.26 -27.04 21.24
N SER A 175 14.55 -28.35 21.14
CA SER A 175 14.86 -29.04 19.89
C SER A 175 13.73 -28.97 18.88
N ILE A 176 12.48 -29.22 19.34
CA ILE A 176 11.29 -29.14 18.52
C ILE A 176 11.00 -27.69 18.13
N ALA A 177 11.13 -26.75 19.06
CA ALA A 177 10.94 -25.33 18.81
C ALA A 177 11.90 -24.81 17.73
N ARG A 178 13.19 -25.06 17.87
CA ARG A 178 14.21 -24.67 16.88
C ARG A 178 14.00 -25.33 15.52
N TRP A 179 13.72 -26.63 15.50
CA TRP A 179 13.49 -27.38 14.27
C TRP A 179 12.24 -26.87 13.53
N SER A 180 11.11 -26.71 14.20
CA SER A 180 9.86 -26.24 13.59
C SER A 180 9.98 -24.79 13.11
N PHE A 181 10.70 -23.93 13.85
CA PHE A 181 10.97 -22.54 13.44
C PHE A 181 11.84 -22.47 12.19
N HIS A 182 12.92 -23.28 12.13
CA HIS A 182 13.76 -23.36 10.96
C HIS A 182 13.00 -23.94 9.75
N THR A 183 12.17 -24.95 9.98
CA THR A 183 11.32 -25.53 8.93
C THR A 183 10.36 -24.48 8.35
N MET A 184 9.75 -23.66 9.19
CA MET A 184 8.91 -22.56 8.75
C MET A 184 9.68 -21.53 7.89
N LEU A 185 10.89 -21.19 8.29
CA LEU A 185 11.68 -20.16 7.59
C LEU A 185 12.29 -20.64 6.27
N TYR A 186 12.63 -21.94 6.16
CA TYR A 186 13.50 -22.38 5.07
C TYR A 186 12.99 -23.60 4.30
N SER A 187 11.85 -24.18 4.66
CA SER A 187 11.29 -25.29 3.91
C SER A 187 10.88 -24.87 2.50
N LEU A 188 11.22 -25.66 1.51
CA LEU A 188 10.71 -25.53 0.14
C LEU A 188 9.33 -26.21 -0.03
N ASN A 189 8.92 -27.04 0.93
CA ASN A 189 7.59 -27.63 0.93
C ASN A 189 6.61 -26.66 1.59
N GLU A 190 5.70 -26.11 0.80
CA GLU A 190 4.73 -25.11 1.23
C GLU A 190 3.80 -25.61 2.32
N GLU A 191 3.29 -26.83 2.22
CA GLU A 191 2.39 -27.45 3.21
C GLU A 191 3.09 -27.56 4.58
N LEU A 192 4.33 -28.01 4.59
CA LEU A 192 5.13 -28.14 5.81
C LEU A 192 5.46 -26.75 6.41
N GLN A 193 5.78 -25.78 5.57
CA GLN A 193 6.02 -24.40 5.96
C GLN A 193 4.78 -23.75 6.61
N VAL A 194 3.61 -23.90 5.98
CA VAL A 194 2.34 -23.36 6.50
C VAL A 194 1.98 -24.04 7.81
N SER A 195 2.09 -25.38 7.89
CA SER A 195 1.83 -26.15 9.13
C SER A 195 2.75 -25.71 10.27
N ALA A 196 4.03 -25.41 9.98
CA ALA A 196 4.96 -24.90 10.98
C ALA A 196 4.61 -23.47 11.42
N CYS A 197 4.17 -22.62 10.49
CA CYS A 197 3.68 -21.27 10.81
C CYS A 197 2.43 -21.32 11.72
N ASP A 198 1.46 -22.16 11.37
CA ASP A 198 0.23 -22.32 12.15
C ASP A 198 0.52 -22.89 13.54
N PHE A 199 1.45 -23.84 13.66
CA PHE A 199 1.94 -24.33 14.96
C PHE A 199 2.47 -23.17 15.82
N TRP A 200 3.37 -22.34 15.29
CA TRP A 200 3.94 -21.20 16.01
C TRP A 200 2.90 -20.15 16.38
N CYS A 201 2.03 -19.74 15.45
CA CYS A 201 0.97 -18.78 15.71
C CYS A 201 0.01 -19.30 16.78
N CYS A 202 -0.39 -20.57 16.69
CA CYS A 202 -1.29 -21.21 17.64
C CYS A 202 -0.69 -21.21 19.07
N ILE A 203 0.57 -21.57 19.23
CA ILE A 203 1.21 -21.64 20.56
C ILE A 203 1.46 -20.24 21.11
N LEU A 204 1.95 -19.29 20.31
CA LEU A 204 2.24 -17.94 20.76
C LEU A 204 0.97 -17.17 21.16
N GLN A 205 -0.16 -17.43 20.49
CA GLN A 205 -1.43 -16.74 20.75
C GLN A 205 -2.29 -17.40 21.82
N SER A 206 -2.00 -18.67 22.18
CA SER A 206 -2.83 -19.45 23.11
C SER A 206 -2.67 -18.93 24.54
N ARG A 207 -3.82 -18.65 25.21
CA ARG A 207 -3.88 -18.08 26.56
C ARG A 207 -4.95 -18.82 27.39
N ASP A 208 -4.72 -18.85 28.68
CA ASP A 208 -5.74 -19.24 29.65
C ASP A 208 -6.63 -18.03 30.04
N GLU A 209 -7.60 -18.25 30.91
CA GLU A 209 -8.50 -17.22 31.43
C GLU A 209 -7.76 -16.12 32.22
N ALA A 210 -6.59 -16.44 32.78
CA ALA A 210 -5.71 -15.51 33.48
C ALA A 210 -4.70 -14.80 32.51
N ASN A 211 -4.88 -14.95 31.20
CA ASN A 211 -4.01 -14.41 30.15
C ASN A 211 -2.56 -14.93 30.22
N GLN A 212 -2.32 -16.10 30.83
CA GLN A 212 -1.03 -16.77 30.83
C GLN A 212 -0.88 -17.70 29.63
N PRO A 213 0.34 -17.88 29.11
CA PRO A 213 0.56 -18.82 28.00
C PRO A 213 0.20 -20.24 28.43
N LEU A 214 -0.64 -20.91 27.64
CA LEU A 214 -1.03 -22.32 27.90
C LEU A 214 0.14 -23.29 27.72
N VAL A 215 1.12 -22.93 26.89
CA VAL A 215 2.28 -23.76 26.56
C VAL A 215 3.56 -23.00 26.87
N ARG A 216 4.45 -23.62 27.60
CA ARG A 216 5.81 -23.10 27.85
C ARG A 216 6.71 -23.50 26.66
N LEU A 217 7.48 -22.54 26.18
CA LEU A 217 8.47 -22.77 25.13
C LEU A 217 9.86 -22.90 25.76
N GLY A 218 10.58 -23.94 25.41
CA GLY A 218 12.00 -24.13 25.79
C GLY A 218 12.94 -23.16 25.07
N TRP A 219 12.45 -22.55 23.97
CA TRP A 219 13.18 -21.56 23.18
C TRP A 219 12.19 -20.61 22.50
N TYR A 220 12.55 -19.33 22.38
CA TYR A 220 11.80 -18.30 21.67
C TYR A 220 12.57 -17.77 20.46
N PRO A 221 11.89 -17.41 19.36
CA PRO A 221 12.51 -16.69 18.26
C PRO A 221 13.18 -15.42 18.76
N ASN A 222 14.44 -15.22 18.41
CA ASN A 222 15.17 -14.00 18.74
C ASN A 222 15.32 -13.11 17.51
N TYR A 223 15.71 -11.86 17.74
CA TYR A 223 15.92 -10.86 16.69
C TYR A 223 16.91 -11.33 15.63
N SER A 224 18.05 -11.94 16.06
CA SER A 224 19.07 -12.42 15.13
C SER A 224 18.51 -13.47 14.17
N ALA A 225 17.79 -14.48 14.66
CA ALA A 225 17.23 -15.54 13.83
C ALA A 225 16.23 -15.01 12.77
N LEU A 226 15.40 -14.03 13.15
CA LEU A 226 14.46 -13.40 12.22
C LEU A 226 15.17 -12.50 11.20
N LYS A 227 16.19 -11.76 11.62
CA LYS A 227 17.00 -10.91 10.75
C LYS A 227 17.85 -11.72 9.77
N ASP A 228 18.47 -12.82 10.24
CA ASP A 228 19.25 -13.74 9.41
C ASP A 228 18.37 -14.41 8.34
N ALA A 229 17.12 -14.71 8.66
CA ALA A 229 16.15 -15.17 7.67
C ALA A 229 15.94 -14.15 6.56
N LEU A 230 15.75 -12.87 6.90
CA LEU A 230 15.60 -11.81 5.90
C LEU A 230 16.86 -11.62 5.05
N LEU A 231 18.06 -11.74 5.64
CA LEU A 231 19.32 -11.73 4.89
C LEU A 231 19.41 -12.88 3.88
N ASN A 232 18.96 -14.08 4.29
CA ASN A 232 18.91 -15.24 3.40
C ASN A 232 17.84 -15.08 2.31
N TYR A 233 16.73 -14.40 2.60
CA TYR A 233 15.70 -14.03 1.64
C TYR A 233 16.15 -12.95 0.65
N GLY A 234 17.34 -12.37 0.86
CA GLY A 234 17.88 -11.32 0.02
C GLY A 234 17.34 -9.93 0.33
N TYR A 235 16.78 -9.69 1.53
CA TYR A 235 16.31 -8.37 1.92
C TYR A 235 17.44 -7.33 1.88
N LEU A 236 17.18 -6.20 1.24
CA LEU A 236 18.14 -5.12 1.03
C LEU A 236 18.06 -4.13 2.21
N PHE A 237 18.97 -4.29 3.19
CA PHE A 237 19.04 -3.40 4.35
C PHE A 237 19.55 -2.01 3.99
N ASP A 238 20.41 -1.86 2.97
CA ASP A 238 20.96 -0.58 2.49
C ASP A 238 20.48 -0.30 1.07
N THR A 239 19.47 0.54 0.95
CA THR A 239 18.94 0.97 -0.36
C THR A 239 19.71 2.17 -0.96
N THR A 240 20.62 2.80 -0.21
CA THR A 240 21.34 4.01 -0.63
C THR A 240 22.43 3.77 -1.67
N SER A 241 22.88 2.53 -1.86
CA SER A 241 23.99 2.21 -2.76
C SER A 241 23.61 1.84 -4.20
N ASN A 242 22.33 1.70 -4.54
CA ASN A 242 21.90 1.17 -5.84
C ASN A 242 21.11 2.14 -6.73
N CYS A 243 21.14 3.45 -6.46
CA CYS A 243 20.51 4.45 -7.36
C CYS A 243 21.36 4.82 -8.59
N SER A 244 22.48 4.15 -8.84
CA SER A 244 23.36 4.48 -9.97
C SER A 244 23.82 3.25 -10.74
N SER A 245 22.91 2.44 -11.22
CA SER A 245 23.26 1.53 -12.32
C SER A 245 22.05 1.29 -13.21
N THR A 246 22.02 2.09 -14.25
CA THR A 246 21.76 1.75 -15.65
C THR A 246 20.71 0.66 -15.88
N SER A 247 19.64 1.10 -16.50
CA SER A 247 18.88 0.36 -17.47
C SER A 247 19.81 -0.40 -18.43
N GLU A 248 20.20 -1.59 -18.09
CA GLU A 248 20.56 -2.59 -19.07
C GLU A 248 19.52 -3.70 -18.96
N ALA A 249 18.60 -3.65 -19.91
CA ALA A 249 17.74 -4.75 -20.27
C ALA A 249 18.66 -5.90 -20.74
N SER A 250 19.05 -6.75 -19.80
CA SER A 250 19.53 -8.07 -20.10
C SER A 250 18.43 -9.07 -19.75
N SER A 251 17.74 -9.45 -20.81
CA SER A 251 16.97 -10.67 -20.92
C SER A 251 17.70 -11.83 -20.25
N ALA A 252 17.03 -12.48 -19.34
CA ALA A 252 16.96 -13.93 -19.13
C ALA A 252 16.44 -14.19 -17.72
N ASP A 253 15.31 -14.82 -17.67
CA ASP A 253 14.69 -15.57 -16.60
C ASP A 253 15.65 -16.00 -15.48
N SER A 254 15.85 -15.16 -14.44
CA SER A 254 16.29 -15.66 -13.16
C SER A 254 15.07 -15.66 -12.24
N GLU A 255 14.41 -16.80 -12.15
CA GLU A 255 13.25 -17.09 -11.30
C GLU A 255 13.48 -16.83 -9.80
N CYS A 256 14.69 -16.42 -9.41
CA CYS A 256 15.10 -16.26 -8.00
C CYS A 256 15.09 -14.81 -7.52
N ASP A 257 14.55 -13.86 -8.27
CA ASP A 257 14.55 -12.45 -7.92
C ASP A 257 13.17 -12.01 -7.38
N GLY A 258 13.06 -11.75 -6.08
CA GLY A 258 11.84 -11.30 -5.43
C GLY A 258 11.62 -11.87 -4.03
N PRO A 259 10.47 -11.54 -3.39
CA PRO A 259 10.15 -12.05 -2.07
C PRO A 259 10.04 -13.60 -2.10
N PRO A 260 10.61 -14.30 -1.11
CA PRO A 260 10.49 -15.75 -1.01
C PRO A 260 9.08 -16.16 -0.60
N ALA A 261 8.70 -17.40 -0.90
CA ALA A 261 7.39 -17.94 -0.48
C ALA A 261 7.22 -17.89 1.06
N ASN A 262 8.31 -18.03 1.80
CA ASN A 262 8.31 -18.05 3.27
C ASN A 262 8.09 -16.68 3.93
N ILE A 263 8.08 -15.57 3.16
CA ILE A 263 7.92 -14.24 3.74
C ILE A 263 6.59 -14.06 4.49
N LEU A 264 5.52 -14.68 4.00
CA LEU A 264 4.22 -14.65 4.64
C LEU A 264 4.26 -15.28 6.05
N SER A 265 4.89 -16.45 6.17
CA SER A 265 5.07 -17.16 7.44
C SER A 265 5.94 -16.35 8.41
N TRP A 266 7.00 -15.71 7.90
CA TRP A 266 7.85 -14.81 8.67
C TRP A 266 7.04 -13.63 9.26
N ILE A 267 6.19 -12.95 8.46
CA ILE A 267 5.37 -11.82 8.90
C ILE A 267 4.34 -12.26 9.96
N ARG A 268 3.66 -13.41 9.73
CA ARG A 268 2.64 -13.92 10.67
C ARG A 268 3.24 -14.26 12.03
N VAL A 269 4.38 -14.93 12.06
CA VAL A 269 5.05 -15.29 13.32
C VAL A 269 5.65 -14.06 13.99
N LEU A 270 6.21 -13.10 13.25
CA LEU A 270 6.65 -11.83 13.81
C LEU A 270 5.49 -11.10 14.50
N SER A 271 4.33 -11.01 13.85
CA SER A 271 3.11 -10.42 14.43
C SER A 271 2.71 -11.15 15.73
N ALA A 272 2.71 -12.48 15.74
CA ALA A 272 2.38 -13.28 16.92
C ALA A 272 3.38 -13.05 18.07
N CYS A 273 4.67 -12.87 17.78
CA CYS A 273 5.69 -12.54 18.76
C CYS A 273 5.42 -11.19 19.46
N PHE A 274 4.96 -10.18 18.72
CA PHE A 274 4.62 -8.86 19.28
C PHE A 274 3.28 -8.83 20.02
N GLN A 275 2.39 -9.78 19.76
CA GLN A 275 1.11 -9.93 20.49
C GLN A 275 1.26 -10.55 21.88
N LEU A 276 2.46 -10.97 22.27
CA LEU A 276 2.76 -11.50 23.61
C LEU A 276 2.70 -10.39 24.68
N ARG A 277 1.54 -10.20 25.34
CA ARG A 277 1.27 -9.07 26.25
C ARG A 277 1.73 -9.26 27.70
N ASN A 278 2.29 -10.38 28.10
CA ASN A 278 2.52 -10.70 29.52
C ASN A 278 3.82 -10.15 30.13
N GLY A 279 4.17 -8.89 29.83
CA GLY A 279 5.36 -8.25 30.44
C GLY A 279 6.70 -8.86 30.03
N ARG A 280 6.69 -9.89 29.18
CA ARG A 280 7.88 -10.44 28.53
C ARG A 280 7.90 -9.97 27.09
N THR A 281 8.49 -8.82 26.85
CA THR A 281 8.86 -8.42 25.49
C THR A 281 10.00 -9.34 25.05
N ILE A 282 9.77 -10.11 23.96
CA ILE A 282 10.82 -10.94 23.36
C ILE A 282 11.93 -10.04 22.78
N PHE A 283 11.53 -8.86 22.31
CA PHE A 283 12.41 -7.92 21.65
C PHE A 283 12.62 -6.66 22.47
N SER A 284 13.80 -6.10 22.43
CA SER A 284 14.13 -4.77 22.97
C SER A 284 13.44 -3.67 22.14
N THR A 285 13.37 -2.46 22.67
CA THR A 285 12.81 -1.30 21.97
C THR A 285 13.52 -1.05 20.64
N SER A 286 14.85 -1.12 20.60
CA SER A 286 15.64 -0.94 19.38
C SER A 286 15.36 -2.02 18.34
N GLU A 287 15.21 -3.28 18.75
CA GLU A 287 14.85 -4.37 17.83
C GLU A 287 13.42 -4.20 17.29
N ALA A 288 12.50 -3.69 18.10
CA ALA A 288 11.14 -3.36 17.67
C ALA A 288 11.13 -2.18 16.66
N GLU A 289 11.97 -1.15 16.86
CA GLU A 289 12.18 -0.06 15.92
C GLU A 289 12.68 -0.59 14.57
N ASP A 290 13.66 -1.49 14.57
CA ASP A 290 14.21 -2.12 13.36
C ASP A 290 13.14 -2.94 12.62
N PHE A 291 12.36 -3.77 13.32
CA PHE A 291 11.27 -4.52 12.70
C PHE A 291 10.18 -3.62 12.14
N LEU A 292 9.86 -2.52 12.83
CA LEU A 292 8.89 -1.54 12.35
C LEU A 292 9.35 -0.91 11.02
N ILE A 293 10.63 -0.53 10.92
CA ILE A 293 11.24 -0.02 9.68
C ILE A 293 11.16 -1.06 8.57
N ILE A 294 11.54 -2.32 8.85
CA ILE A 294 11.51 -3.40 7.88
C ILE A 294 10.10 -3.62 7.35
N VAL A 295 9.11 -3.77 8.24
CA VAL A 295 7.71 -4.03 7.86
C VAL A 295 7.14 -2.88 7.02
N ILE A 296 7.44 -1.62 7.37
CA ILE A 296 7.04 -0.46 6.57
C ILE A 296 7.69 -0.51 5.18
N CYS A 297 8.98 -0.84 5.09
CA CYS A 297 9.66 -0.97 3.78
C CYS A 297 9.10 -2.11 2.91
N LEU A 298 8.57 -3.20 3.50
CA LEU A 298 7.93 -4.27 2.74
C LEU A 298 6.70 -3.80 1.95
N PHE A 299 6.00 -2.75 2.39
CA PHE A 299 4.88 -2.17 1.62
C PHE A 299 5.30 -1.54 0.29
N LEU A 300 6.60 -1.29 0.10
CA LEU A 300 7.13 -0.76 -1.16
C LEU A 300 7.32 -1.84 -2.23
N ASP A 301 7.33 -3.12 -1.86
CA ASP A 301 7.45 -4.20 -2.83
C ASP A 301 6.08 -4.51 -3.47
N ARG A 302 5.98 -4.30 -4.79
CA ARG A 302 4.73 -4.56 -5.54
C ARG A 302 4.29 -6.02 -5.48
N LYS A 303 5.25 -6.96 -5.39
CA LYS A 303 4.94 -8.39 -5.31
C LYS A 303 4.25 -8.77 -4.00
N LEU A 304 4.34 -7.91 -2.96
CA LEU A 304 3.69 -8.11 -1.67
C LEU A 304 2.31 -7.43 -1.53
N VAL A 305 1.78 -6.81 -2.58
CA VAL A 305 0.46 -6.14 -2.55
C VAL A 305 -0.65 -7.09 -2.09
N GLY A 306 -0.60 -8.36 -2.50
CA GLY A 306 -1.60 -9.36 -2.12
C GLY A 306 -1.68 -9.66 -0.61
N ILE A 307 -0.64 -9.34 0.16
CA ILE A 307 -0.58 -9.57 1.62
C ILE A 307 -0.60 -8.29 2.45
N THR A 308 -1.06 -7.17 1.87
CA THR A 308 -1.10 -5.85 2.53
C THR A 308 -1.87 -5.87 3.86
N SER A 309 -2.96 -6.63 3.98
CA SER A 309 -3.73 -6.77 5.21
C SER A 309 -2.91 -7.41 6.34
N ILE A 310 -2.16 -8.45 6.02
CA ILE A 310 -1.30 -9.17 7.00
C ILE A 310 -0.11 -8.29 7.41
N LEU A 311 0.48 -7.55 6.47
CA LEU A 311 1.49 -6.53 6.77
C LEU A 311 0.93 -5.45 7.70
N SER A 312 -0.30 -4.97 7.46
CA SER A 312 -0.95 -3.96 8.31
C SER A 312 -1.21 -4.50 9.72
N GLU A 313 -1.65 -5.75 9.86
CA GLU A 313 -1.83 -6.40 11.16
C GLU A 313 -0.51 -6.53 11.92
N CYS A 314 0.57 -6.96 11.24
CA CYS A 314 1.90 -7.02 11.82
C CYS A 314 2.39 -5.64 12.27
N LEU A 315 2.21 -4.62 11.42
CA LEU A 315 2.53 -3.23 11.74
C LEU A 315 1.83 -2.77 13.03
N GLN A 316 0.52 -3.03 13.16
CA GLN A 316 -0.25 -2.67 14.35
C GLN A 316 0.23 -3.42 15.61
N SER A 317 0.60 -4.69 15.45
CA SER A 317 1.14 -5.50 16.57
C SER A 317 2.46 -4.92 17.09
N ILE A 318 3.34 -4.48 16.18
CA ILE A 318 4.61 -3.84 16.55
C ILE A 318 4.36 -2.47 17.22
N ILE A 319 3.54 -1.60 16.62
CA ILE A 319 3.20 -0.28 17.19
C ILE A 319 2.58 -0.44 18.58
N GLY A 320 1.70 -1.45 18.75
CA GLY A 320 1.05 -1.76 20.03
C GLY A 320 1.98 -2.25 21.14
N SER A 321 3.18 -2.72 20.80
CA SER A 321 4.15 -3.26 21.77
C SER A 321 4.95 -2.19 22.53
N PHE A 322 5.07 -0.99 21.98
CA PHE A 322 5.76 0.12 22.63
C PHE A 322 4.96 0.62 23.85
N SER A 323 5.65 1.03 24.92
CA SER A 323 5.03 1.80 25.97
C SER A 323 4.82 3.26 25.54
N ASP A 324 3.91 4.00 26.20
CA ASP A 324 3.67 5.40 25.85
C ASP A 324 4.92 6.27 26.03
N SER A 325 5.72 5.96 27.06
CA SER A 325 6.98 6.68 27.33
C SER A 325 8.08 6.43 26.29
N GLN A 326 8.05 5.30 25.59
CA GLN A 326 9.04 4.95 24.56
C GLN A 326 8.61 5.42 23.17
N TRP A 327 7.28 5.51 22.94
CA TRP A 327 6.72 5.72 21.61
C TRP A 327 7.18 7.01 20.94
N ASP A 328 7.22 8.12 21.70
CA ASP A 328 7.54 9.42 21.10
C ASP A 328 8.96 9.45 20.50
N GLU A 329 9.94 8.93 21.24
CA GLU A 329 11.32 8.86 20.77
C GLU A 329 11.49 7.84 19.64
N SER A 330 10.92 6.65 19.78
CA SER A 330 10.98 5.58 18.79
C SER A 330 10.29 5.98 17.47
N CYS A 331 9.17 6.67 17.55
CA CYS A 331 8.44 7.19 16.40
C CYS A 331 9.30 8.13 15.54
N VAL A 332 10.02 9.05 16.16
CA VAL A 332 10.91 9.98 15.47
C VAL A 332 12.08 9.24 14.82
N LYS A 333 12.74 8.32 15.53
CA LYS A 333 13.86 7.52 15.02
C LYS A 333 13.46 6.69 13.80
N VAL A 334 12.31 6.01 13.89
CA VAL A 334 11.74 5.22 12.80
C VAL A 334 11.43 6.11 11.60
N ALA A 335 10.77 7.25 11.81
CA ALA A 335 10.43 8.18 10.74
C ALA A 335 11.68 8.75 10.04
N GLU A 336 12.72 9.11 10.78
CA GLU A 336 14.00 9.59 10.21
C GLU A 336 14.68 8.51 9.37
N SER A 337 14.75 7.28 9.89
CA SER A 337 15.38 6.16 9.18
C SER A 337 14.67 5.86 7.86
N ILE A 338 13.33 5.82 7.86
CA ILE A 338 12.53 5.56 6.66
C ILE A 338 12.68 6.69 5.65
N ALA A 339 12.59 7.95 6.08
CA ALA A 339 12.68 9.10 5.19
C ALA A 339 14.02 9.19 4.44
N HIS A 340 15.11 8.65 5.01
CA HIS A 340 16.40 8.55 4.34
C HIS A 340 16.49 7.40 3.32
N ARG A 341 15.68 6.36 3.48
CA ARG A 341 15.70 5.15 2.64
C ARG A 341 14.75 5.23 1.44
N VAL A 342 13.68 6.01 1.56
CA VAL A 342 12.59 6.05 0.57
C VAL A 342 12.87 7.13 -0.47
N PRO A 343 12.76 6.83 -1.78
CA PRO A 343 12.84 7.81 -2.85
C PRO A 343 11.79 8.93 -2.72
N LYS A 344 12.14 10.14 -3.18
CA LYS A 344 11.27 11.34 -3.11
C LYS A 344 10.26 11.38 -4.26
N ASP A 345 9.51 10.30 -4.42
CA ASP A 345 8.50 10.08 -5.46
C ASP A 345 7.19 9.54 -4.85
N LEU A 346 6.39 8.79 -5.61
CA LEU A 346 5.16 8.17 -5.12
C LEU A 346 5.39 7.16 -3.98
N ASN A 347 6.62 6.68 -3.77
CA ASN A 347 6.93 5.81 -2.65
C ASN A 347 6.75 6.53 -1.30
N CYS A 348 7.00 7.86 -1.24
CA CYS A 348 6.69 8.66 -0.06
C CYS A 348 5.21 8.58 0.32
N LEU A 349 4.32 8.66 -0.69
CA LEU A 349 2.87 8.58 -0.46
C LEU A 349 2.47 7.17 -0.03
N ARG A 350 3.01 6.15 -0.69
CA ARG A 350 2.74 4.75 -0.36
C ARG A 350 3.09 4.44 1.10
N ILE A 351 4.23 4.90 1.60
CA ILE A 351 4.66 4.71 2.99
C ILE A 351 3.68 5.37 3.97
N VAL A 352 3.26 6.59 3.70
CA VAL A 352 2.32 7.30 4.60
C VAL A 352 0.94 6.64 4.57
N GLU A 353 0.48 6.19 3.42
CA GLU A 353 -0.82 5.52 3.23
C GLU A 353 -0.87 4.12 3.84
N CYS A 354 0.26 3.37 3.90
CA CYS A 354 0.28 2.04 4.49
C CYS A 354 -0.05 2.03 5.98
N ILE A 355 0.11 3.17 6.68
CA ILE A 355 -0.22 3.31 8.09
C ILE A 355 -1.69 3.70 8.21
N SER A 356 -2.58 2.73 8.12
CA SER A 356 -4.04 2.94 8.04
C SER A 356 -4.75 3.13 9.39
N GLY A 357 -4.06 2.88 10.52
CA GLY A 357 -4.65 3.01 11.87
C GLY A 357 -5.15 4.42 12.19
N LEU A 358 -6.27 4.52 12.91
CA LEU A 358 -6.93 5.78 13.28
C LEU A 358 -6.58 6.25 14.69
N ASP A 359 -5.89 5.43 15.48
CA ASP A 359 -5.45 5.76 16.82
C ASP A 359 -4.34 6.83 16.84
N ASN A 360 -4.05 7.37 18.03
CA ASN A 360 -3.08 8.46 18.16
C ASN A 360 -1.67 8.05 17.78
N ARG A 361 -1.25 6.80 18.03
CA ARG A 361 0.10 6.34 17.69
C ARG A 361 0.30 6.26 16.17
N ASN A 362 -0.69 5.74 15.44
CA ASN A 362 -0.66 5.71 13.99
C ASN A 362 -0.69 7.11 13.37
N LYS A 363 -1.51 8.02 13.90
CA LYS A 363 -1.53 9.43 13.46
C LYS A 363 -0.18 10.10 13.72
N HIS A 364 0.43 9.86 14.89
CA HIS A 364 1.74 10.39 15.24
C HIS A 364 2.81 9.90 14.27
N LEU A 365 2.86 8.59 13.98
CA LEU A 365 3.83 8.02 13.05
C LEU A 365 3.66 8.59 11.63
N ARG A 366 2.42 8.69 11.13
CA ARG A 366 2.16 9.33 9.82
C ARG A 366 2.62 10.78 9.77
N SER A 367 2.34 11.53 10.82
CA SER A 367 2.75 12.93 10.95
C SER A 367 4.27 13.07 10.97
N GLN A 368 4.98 12.25 11.75
CA GLN A 368 6.44 12.27 11.83
C GLN A 368 7.09 11.84 10.49
N LEU A 369 6.57 10.80 9.85
CA LEU A 369 7.05 10.39 8.52
C LEU A 369 6.88 11.51 7.49
N ALA A 370 5.71 12.13 7.45
CA ALA A 370 5.44 13.25 6.54
C ALA A 370 6.38 14.43 6.83
N LEU A 371 6.62 14.76 8.09
CA LEU A 371 7.54 15.83 8.50
C LEU A 371 8.97 15.53 8.03
N GLN A 372 9.49 14.32 8.29
CA GLN A 372 10.85 13.96 7.92
C GLN A 372 11.03 13.92 6.38
N MET A 373 10.04 13.45 5.63
CA MET A 373 10.05 13.45 4.17
C MET A 373 10.05 14.89 3.61
N LEU A 374 9.24 15.79 4.18
CA LEU A 374 9.23 17.20 3.83
C LEU A 374 10.57 17.87 4.19
N ARG A 375 11.10 17.58 5.38
CA ARG A 375 12.40 18.09 5.84
C ARG A 375 13.53 17.76 4.87
N ILE A 376 13.59 16.51 4.40
CA ILE A 376 14.59 16.09 3.40
C ILE A 376 14.32 16.77 2.05
N SER A 377 13.05 16.90 1.65
CA SER A 377 12.66 17.51 0.37
C SER A 377 12.95 19.01 0.31
N PHE A 378 12.97 19.70 1.46
CA PHE A 378 13.30 21.11 1.61
C PHE A 378 14.72 21.36 2.16
N ASP A 379 15.66 20.46 1.88
CA ASP A 379 17.07 20.58 2.28
C ASP A 379 17.26 20.88 3.78
N ARG A 380 16.48 20.23 4.63
CA ARG A 380 16.48 20.36 6.09
C ARG A 380 16.13 21.77 6.64
N LYS A 381 15.50 22.61 5.82
CA LYS A 381 15.04 23.95 6.23
C LYS A 381 13.72 23.95 7.00
N VAL A 382 13.08 22.80 7.11
CA VAL A 382 11.78 22.61 7.76
C VAL A 382 11.96 21.77 9.01
N THR A 383 11.47 22.25 10.14
CA THR A 383 11.51 21.57 11.44
C THR A 383 10.12 21.31 12.02
N ASN A 384 9.09 22.03 11.52
CA ASN A 384 7.71 21.93 11.99
C ASN A 384 6.70 22.21 10.88
N ALA A 385 5.40 22.02 11.18
CA ALA A 385 4.32 22.20 10.23
C ALA A 385 4.20 23.64 9.71
N LYS A 386 4.47 24.65 10.55
CA LYS A 386 4.42 26.06 10.18
C LYS A 386 5.45 26.38 9.11
N GLU A 387 6.70 25.99 9.34
CA GLU A 387 7.80 26.22 8.38
C GLU A 387 7.53 25.47 7.06
N ALA A 388 6.98 24.26 7.11
CA ALA A 388 6.59 23.52 5.91
C ALA A 388 5.56 24.31 5.08
N LEU A 389 4.55 24.88 5.72
CA LEU A 389 3.52 25.67 5.05
C LEU A 389 4.08 27.02 4.52
N GLU A 390 4.98 27.65 5.25
CA GLU A 390 5.66 28.87 4.81
C GLU A 390 6.51 28.61 3.55
N MET A 391 7.22 27.48 3.49
CA MET A 391 7.97 27.06 2.30
C MET A 391 7.07 26.79 1.11
N LEU A 392 5.95 26.11 1.32
CA LEU A 392 4.96 25.84 0.26
C LEU A 392 4.31 27.12 -0.28
N LYS A 393 4.08 28.12 0.56
CA LYS A 393 3.54 29.41 0.15
C LYS A 393 4.45 30.14 -0.83
N LEU A 394 5.76 29.90 -0.79
CA LEU A 394 6.72 30.49 -1.72
C LEU A 394 6.66 29.89 -3.12
N VAL A 395 6.00 28.72 -3.28
CA VAL A 395 5.87 28.06 -4.58
C VAL A 395 4.86 28.81 -5.43
N ASN A 396 5.33 29.37 -6.55
CA ASN A 396 4.46 30.07 -7.51
C ASN A 396 3.88 29.03 -8.51
N VAL A 397 2.60 28.67 -8.34
CA VAL A 397 1.89 27.71 -9.20
C VAL A 397 1.69 28.20 -10.64
N LYS A 398 1.83 29.52 -10.90
CA LYS A 398 1.75 30.11 -12.24
C LYS A 398 3.06 30.03 -13.02
N ASN A 399 4.16 29.72 -12.35
CA ASN A 399 5.43 29.56 -13.03
C ASN A 399 5.35 28.39 -14.01
N LYS A 400 5.87 28.55 -15.23
CA LYS A 400 5.94 27.50 -16.25
C LYS A 400 6.75 26.30 -15.77
N ASP A 401 7.79 26.54 -14.96
CA ASP A 401 8.67 25.49 -14.42
C ASP A 401 8.14 24.85 -13.12
N CYS A 402 6.88 25.14 -12.73
CA CYS A 402 6.28 24.56 -11.53
C CYS A 402 6.08 23.06 -11.72
N ASN A 403 6.75 22.25 -10.91
CA ASN A 403 6.60 20.80 -10.89
C ASN A 403 5.39 20.40 -10.06
N PHE A 404 4.24 20.16 -10.71
CA PHE A 404 3.01 19.78 -10.05
C PHE A 404 3.04 18.37 -9.46
N PHE A 405 3.87 17.48 -9.97
CA PHE A 405 4.08 16.18 -9.38
C PHE A 405 4.66 16.28 -7.96
N LYS A 406 5.75 17.05 -7.80
CA LYS A 406 6.29 17.34 -6.46
C LYS A 406 5.29 18.06 -5.57
N LEU A 407 4.54 19.00 -6.14
CA LEU A 407 3.54 19.76 -5.40
C LEU A 407 2.41 18.86 -4.90
N TYR A 408 2.00 17.87 -5.69
CA TYR A 408 1.02 16.86 -5.28
C TYR A 408 1.53 16.02 -4.10
N ILE A 409 2.78 15.56 -4.15
CA ILE A 409 3.41 14.84 -3.05
C ILE A 409 3.41 15.69 -1.78
N TYR A 410 3.85 16.96 -1.87
CA TYR A 410 3.89 17.86 -0.72
C TYR A 410 2.49 18.11 -0.13
N LEU A 411 1.47 18.26 -0.99
CA LEU A 411 0.10 18.45 -0.56
C LEU A 411 -0.40 17.28 0.30
N VAL A 412 -0.14 16.05 -0.14
CA VAL A 412 -0.53 14.84 0.60
C VAL A 412 0.31 14.67 1.87
N LEU A 413 1.60 14.96 1.84
CA LEU A 413 2.45 14.90 3.02
C LEU A 413 2.00 15.90 4.08
N VAL A 414 1.68 17.16 3.70
CA VAL A 414 1.17 18.15 4.66
C VAL A 414 -0.20 17.77 5.22
N GLU A 415 -1.10 17.21 4.40
CA GLU A 415 -2.37 16.67 4.91
C GLU A 415 -2.11 15.67 6.05
N ASN A 416 -1.15 14.76 5.89
CA ASN A 416 -0.80 13.75 6.88
C ASN A 416 -0.03 14.34 8.09
N LEU A 417 0.82 15.34 7.86
CA LEU A 417 1.48 16.08 8.92
C LEU A 417 0.47 16.74 9.87
N LEU A 418 -0.65 17.25 9.34
CA LEU A 418 -1.68 17.93 10.11
C LEU A 418 -2.70 16.98 10.77
N LEU A 419 -2.54 15.65 10.65
CA LEU A 419 -3.41 14.67 11.34
C LEU A 419 -3.15 14.58 12.84
N PHE A 420 -1.94 14.89 13.28
CA PHE A 420 -1.56 14.86 14.69
C PHE A 420 -1.79 16.25 15.32
N ASP A 421 -2.26 16.26 16.57
CA ASP A 421 -2.61 17.49 17.25
C ASP A 421 -1.37 18.38 17.47
N HIS A 422 -1.47 19.60 16.99
CA HIS A 422 -0.49 20.66 17.22
C HIS A 422 -0.83 21.44 18.49
N PRO A 423 0.16 22.08 19.13
CA PRO A 423 -0.07 22.97 20.26
C PRO A 423 -1.19 23.97 19.97
N PHE A 424 -2.09 24.19 20.94
CA PHE A 424 -3.31 24.97 20.75
C PHE A 424 -3.02 26.41 20.24
N GLU A 425 -1.89 26.98 20.68
CA GLU A 425 -1.46 28.33 20.32
C GLU A 425 -1.11 28.46 18.83
N GLU A 426 -0.56 27.44 18.20
CA GLU A 426 -0.17 27.45 16.80
C GLU A 426 -1.26 26.97 15.84
N LYS A 427 -2.26 26.26 16.37
CA LYS A 427 -3.30 25.60 15.54
C LYS A 427 -4.05 26.58 14.66
N SER A 428 -4.42 27.73 15.15
CA SER A 428 -5.14 28.76 14.38
C SER A 428 -4.31 29.30 13.22
N LEU A 429 -3.02 29.57 13.47
CA LEU A 429 -2.09 30.08 12.45
C LEU A 429 -1.82 29.02 11.35
N ILE A 430 -1.63 27.76 11.76
CA ILE A 430 -1.41 26.63 10.85
C ILE A 430 -2.62 26.45 9.94
N ILE A 431 -3.84 26.45 10.51
CA ILE A 431 -5.09 26.32 9.77
C ILE A 431 -5.26 27.48 8.78
N ASP A 432 -4.93 28.71 9.15
CA ASP A 432 -5.01 29.87 8.27
C ASP A 432 -4.00 29.76 7.11
N LEU A 433 -2.75 29.43 7.40
CA LEU A 433 -1.72 29.22 6.38
C LEU A 433 -2.12 28.11 5.40
N TRP A 434 -2.62 26.99 5.93
CA TRP A 434 -3.06 25.86 5.13
C TRP A 434 -4.24 26.23 4.24
N SER A 435 -5.25 26.88 4.79
CA SER A 435 -6.42 27.37 4.06
C SER A 435 -6.05 28.33 2.92
N LYS A 436 -5.11 29.27 3.18
CA LYS A 436 -4.59 30.20 2.16
C LYS A 436 -3.85 29.46 1.04
N TYR A 437 -3.02 28.48 1.41
CA TYR A 437 -2.29 27.69 0.43
C TYR A 437 -3.22 26.85 -0.45
N LEU A 438 -4.22 26.18 0.14
CA LEU A 438 -5.22 25.40 -0.59
C LEU A 438 -6.05 26.26 -1.54
N ARG A 439 -6.48 27.46 -1.09
CA ARG A 439 -7.18 28.41 -1.96
C ARG A 439 -6.30 28.82 -3.13
N ASN A 440 -5.03 29.08 -2.89
CA ASN A 440 -4.09 29.44 -3.96
C ASN A 440 -3.99 28.31 -5.01
N CYS A 441 -3.79 27.06 -4.59
CA CYS A 441 -3.75 25.93 -5.51
C CYS A 441 -5.06 25.71 -6.26
N SER A 442 -6.23 25.84 -5.58
CA SER A 442 -7.52 25.57 -6.19
C SER A 442 -7.97 26.66 -7.17
N THR A 443 -7.57 27.93 -6.97
CA THR A 443 -8.03 29.07 -7.78
C THR A 443 -7.03 29.51 -8.85
N GLN A 444 -5.73 29.35 -8.62
CA GLN A 444 -4.71 29.80 -9.57
C GLN A 444 -4.32 28.77 -10.62
N ILE A 445 -4.59 27.48 -10.37
CA ILE A 445 -4.42 26.43 -11.38
C ILE A 445 -5.70 26.37 -12.23
N THR A 446 -5.60 26.74 -13.50
CA THR A 446 -6.76 26.79 -14.40
C THR A 446 -7.27 25.37 -14.73
N SER A 447 -8.54 25.26 -15.12
CA SER A 447 -9.12 23.99 -15.57
C SER A 447 -8.51 23.50 -16.88
N THR A 448 -7.93 24.42 -17.65
CA THR A 448 -7.28 24.20 -18.94
C THR A 448 -5.77 24.01 -18.81
N ASP A 449 -5.23 23.92 -17.60
CA ASP A 449 -3.81 23.66 -17.39
C ASP A 449 -3.51 22.18 -17.68
N LEU A 450 -2.84 21.93 -18.80
CA LEU A 450 -2.52 20.58 -19.31
C LEU A 450 -1.25 19.98 -18.72
N ARG A 451 -0.52 20.73 -17.89
CA ARG A 451 0.69 20.19 -17.25
C ARG A 451 0.36 18.98 -16.38
N SER A 452 1.24 17.99 -16.43
CA SER A 452 1.08 16.76 -15.65
C SER A 452 0.82 17.09 -14.17
N TYR A 453 -0.12 16.40 -13.54
CA TYR A 453 -0.56 16.60 -12.14
C TYR A 453 -1.24 17.94 -11.80
N ALA A 454 -1.34 18.93 -12.69
CA ALA A 454 -1.98 20.20 -12.40
C ALA A 454 -3.45 20.02 -11.95
N SER A 455 -4.21 19.24 -12.70
CA SER A 455 -5.59 18.88 -12.37
C SER A 455 -5.69 18.11 -11.05
N LYS A 456 -4.79 17.17 -10.78
CA LYS A 456 -4.77 16.40 -9.51
C LYS A 456 -4.51 17.31 -8.31
N VAL A 457 -3.55 18.24 -8.41
CA VAL A 457 -3.26 19.23 -7.35
C VAL A 457 -4.46 20.12 -7.08
N ARG A 458 -5.07 20.70 -8.14
CA ARG A 458 -6.25 21.56 -8.01
C ARG A 458 -7.42 20.83 -7.35
N ASN A 459 -7.74 19.63 -7.82
CA ASN A 459 -8.87 18.85 -7.31
C ASN A 459 -8.63 18.42 -5.85
N LYS A 460 -7.44 17.95 -5.52
CA LYS A 460 -7.07 17.58 -4.14
C LYS A 460 -7.13 18.80 -3.21
N ALA A 461 -6.61 19.96 -3.65
CA ALA A 461 -6.67 21.19 -2.87
C ALA A 461 -8.11 21.66 -2.62
N SER A 462 -8.98 21.58 -3.64
CA SER A 462 -10.40 21.92 -3.52
C SER A 462 -11.12 20.99 -2.53
N TYR A 463 -10.87 19.68 -2.62
CA TYR A 463 -11.44 18.69 -1.71
C TYR A 463 -11.03 18.93 -0.26
N LEU A 464 -9.73 19.18 -0.01
CA LEU A 464 -9.21 19.45 1.33
C LEU A 464 -9.79 20.74 1.91
N LEU A 465 -9.96 21.79 1.08
CA LEU A 465 -10.56 23.04 1.50
C LEU A 465 -12.01 22.87 1.91
N GLN A 466 -12.80 22.09 1.16
CA GLN A 466 -14.19 21.78 1.51
C GLN A 466 -14.29 21.03 2.84
N ASN A 467 -13.44 20.04 3.07
CA ASN A 467 -13.42 19.26 4.31
C ASN A 467 -13.05 20.14 5.54
N MET A 468 -12.18 21.13 5.36
CA MET A 468 -11.84 22.09 6.43
C MET A 468 -13.02 22.97 6.80
N ILE A 469 -13.79 23.43 5.82
CA ILE A 469 -14.98 24.27 6.05
C ILE A 469 -16.03 23.48 6.82
N LEU A 470 -16.31 22.24 6.41
CA LEU A 470 -17.28 21.37 7.09
C LEU A 470 -16.92 21.09 8.56
N LYS A 471 -15.63 20.88 8.87
CA LYS A 471 -15.17 20.65 10.26
C LYS A 471 -15.22 21.89 11.15
N ASN A 472 -15.19 23.08 10.57
CA ASN A 472 -15.27 24.35 11.32
C ASN A 472 -16.72 24.84 11.53
N CYS A 473 -17.69 24.24 10.83
CA CYS A 473 -19.12 24.57 10.95
C CYS A 473 -19.92 23.61 11.84
N GLY A 474 -19.33 22.52 12.33
CA GLY A 474 -19.90 21.55 13.26
C GLY A 474 -19.21 21.59 14.61
#